data_43251b1ebf32bc587e88df5a6c5730a0
#
_entry.id   43251b1ebf32bc587e88df5a6c5730a0
#
_cell.length_a   1.000
_cell.length_b   1.000
_cell.length_c   1.000
_cell.angle_alpha   90.00
_cell.angle_beta   90.00
_cell.angle_gamma   90.00
#
_symmetry.space_group_name_H-M   'P 1'
#
loop_
_entity.id
_entity.type
_entity.pdbx_description
1 polymer ?
#
loop_
_entity_poly.entity_id
_entity_poly.type
_entity_poly.pdbx_seq_one_letter_code
_entity_poly.pdbx_strand_id
1 'polypeptide(L)'
;MKNIYSNIFSYNKKSLHKTILNLKKGNIVGLPTETVYGLAGNAYLKESIKKIYKLKNRPAINPLIVHFLDYSNAENDVFLNNNFFKLYKKFCPGPITFILKKKKESQIDSLVSAKLDTVAIRFPSHKIIRSILKSIDFPLAMPSANISSSISPVNAEDVADEFKRNINFILDGGKSKIGIESTVIDLTGKPTILRPGIISPKIINNVLKIKINIKKKSFRISSPGMLKRHYSPGIPVLLNQKTALGSNAFITIGKSHKSKKNYFNLSKKSDLKEAASNLYKTLRKIKKLKFKKIYVIKIPNIGPGIAINDRLKRAAKK
;
A
#
# COMPACT_ATOMS: atom_id res chain seq x y z
N MET A 1 1.62 -7.27 -31.73
CA MET A 1 1.23 -6.49 -30.51
C MET A 1 2.47 -5.89 -29.85
N LYS A 2 2.54 -4.56 -29.63
CA LYS A 2 3.69 -3.94 -28.93
C LYS A 2 3.73 -4.43 -27.48
N ASN A 3 4.91 -4.83 -26.99
CA ASN A 3 5.12 -5.37 -25.63
C ASN A 3 4.65 -4.38 -24.55
N ILE A 4 3.70 -4.76 -23.70
CA ILE A 4 3.17 -3.94 -22.59
C ILE A 4 4.21 -3.73 -21.46
N TYR A 5 5.30 -4.49 -21.46
CA TYR A 5 6.37 -4.41 -20.46
C TYR A 5 7.55 -3.55 -20.90
N SER A 6 7.48 -2.91 -22.10
CA SER A 6 8.56 -2.04 -22.61
C SER A 6 8.81 -0.78 -21.78
N ASN A 7 7.92 -0.46 -20.86
CA ASN A 7 8.01 0.66 -19.90
C ASN A 7 8.58 0.26 -18.53
N ILE A 8 9.01 -1.00 -18.36
CA ILE A 8 9.70 -1.49 -17.16
C ILE A 8 11.22 -1.33 -17.38
N PHE A 9 11.88 -0.68 -16.44
CA PHE A 9 13.31 -0.43 -16.46
C PHE A 9 13.97 -1.04 -15.22
N SER A 10 14.93 -1.94 -15.41
CA SER A 10 15.74 -2.50 -14.33
C SER A 10 16.50 -1.40 -13.61
N TYR A 11 16.64 -1.51 -12.28
CA TYR A 11 17.36 -0.53 -11.47
C TYR A 11 18.86 -0.50 -11.82
N ASN A 12 19.35 0.65 -12.25
CA ASN A 12 20.76 1.00 -12.44
C ASN A 12 20.92 2.53 -12.40
N LYS A 13 22.15 3.04 -12.48
CA LYS A 13 22.44 4.50 -12.44
C LYS A 13 21.67 5.29 -13.52
N LYS A 14 21.57 4.76 -14.75
CA LYS A 14 20.86 5.41 -15.87
C LYS A 14 19.35 5.48 -15.64
N SER A 15 18.73 4.38 -15.20
CA SER A 15 17.30 4.34 -14.90
C SER A 15 16.93 5.16 -13.66
N LEU A 16 17.80 5.19 -12.64
CA LEU A 16 17.66 6.08 -11.49
C LEU A 16 17.65 7.55 -11.92
N HIS A 17 18.63 7.97 -12.72
CA HIS A 17 18.70 9.34 -13.25
C HIS A 17 17.44 9.70 -14.06
N LYS A 18 17.00 8.82 -14.97
CA LYS A 18 15.74 9.01 -15.73
C LYS A 18 14.52 9.13 -14.82
N THR A 19 14.46 8.36 -13.71
CA THR A 19 13.38 8.45 -12.72
C THR A 19 13.34 9.84 -12.10
N ILE A 20 14.49 10.35 -11.64
CA ILE A 20 14.62 11.67 -11.02
C ILE A 20 14.19 12.77 -12.01
N LEU A 21 14.65 12.71 -13.26
CA LEU A 21 14.26 13.67 -14.29
C LEU A 21 12.75 13.66 -14.57
N ASN A 22 12.12 12.46 -14.63
CA ASN A 22 10.67 12.37 -14.79
C ASN A 22 9.92 13.03 -13.62
N LEU A 23 10.34 12.76 -12.38
CA LEU A 23 9.71 13.34 -11.19
C LEU A 23 9.88 14.86 -11.13
N LYS A 24 11.07 15.41 -11.45
CA LYS A 24 11.34 16.85 -11.54
C LYS A 24 10.49 17.54 -12.63
N LYS A 25 10.23 16.85 -13.75
CA LYS A 25 9.32 17.34 -14.81
C LYS A 25 7.83 17.20 -14.47
N GLY A 26 7.49 16.78 -13.27
CA GLY A 26 6.10 16.57 -12.85
C GLY A 26 5.41 15.38 -13.50
N ASN A 27 6.18 14.43 -14.04
CA ASN A 27 5.64 13.16 -14.51
C ASN A 27 5.46 12.18 -13.34
N ILE A 28 4.62 11.18 -13.57
CA ILE A 28 4.37 10.10 -12.61
C ILE A 28 5.11 8.84 -13.02
N VAL A 29 5.62 8.11 -12.03
CA VAL A 29 6.41 6.88 -12.23
C VAL A 29 5.96 5.77 -11.28
N GLY A 30 6.06 4.52 -11.72
CA GLY A 30 5.87 3.34 -10.87
C GLY A 30 7.15 3.05 -10.08
N LEU A 31 7.07 2.98 -8.74
CA LEU A 31 8.24 2.77 -7.87
C LEU A 31 8.03 1.61 -6.89
N PRO A 32 9.09 0.83 -6.60
CA PRO A 32 9.08 -0.20 -5.58
C PRO A 32 9.09 0.40 -4.18
N THR A 33 8.36 -0.23 -3.25
CA THR A 33 8.57 -0.08 -1.81
C THR A 33 8.67 -1.43 -1.13
N GLU A 34 9.03 -1.47 0.15
CA GLU A 34 9.04 -2.69 0.93
C GLU A 34 7.65 -3.29 1.14
N THR A 35 6.59 -2.49 0.98
CA THR A 35 5.18 -2.89 1.16
C THR A 35 4.52 -3.33 -0.14
N VAL A 36 4.29 -2.40 -1.06
CA VAL A 36 3.70 -2.59 -2.39
C VAL A 36 4.31 -1.57 -3.35
N TYR A 37 4.17 -1.76 -4.65
CA TYR A 37 4.53 -0.72 -5.62
C TYR A 37 3.60 0.49 -5.52
N GLY A 38 4.19 1.68 -5.64
CA GLY A 38 3.48 2.95 -5.63
C GLY A 38 3.56 3.71 -6.93
N LEU A 39 2.53 4.52 -7.21
CA LEU A 39 2.51 5.49 -8.30
C LEU A 39 2.95 6.84 -7.75
N ALA A 40 4.19 7.23 -8.02
CA ALA A 40 4.85 8.38 -7.42
C ALA A 40 4.77 9.63 -8.29
N GLY A 41 4.54 10.77 -7.65
CA GLY A 41 4.64 12.10 -8.24
C GLY A 41 5.06 13.13 -7.20
N ASN A 42 5.52 14.30 -7.63
CA ASN A 42 5.91 15.41 -6.77
C ASN A 42 4.70 15.89 -5.95
N ALA A 43 4.79 15.84 -4.60
CA ALA A 43 3.69 16.18 -3.70
C ALA A 43 3.41 17.70 -3.64
N TYR A 44 4.35 18.53 -4.06
CA TYR A 44 4.22 19.99 -4.13
C TYR A 44 3.63 20.47 -5.43
N LEU A 45 3.62 19.60 -6.49
CA LEU A 45 3.19 19.98 -7.83
C LEU A 45 1.79 19.48 -8.14
N LYS A 46 0.80 20.38 -8.15
CA LYS A 46 -0.63 20.10 -8.42
C LYS A 46 -0.87 19.24 -9.66
N GLU A 47 -0.12 19.48 -10.74
CA GLU A 47 -0.28 18.73 -11.99
C GLU A 47 0.16 17.27 -11.86
N SER A 48 1.22 16.98 -11.07
CA SER A 48 1.59 15.59 -10.73
C SER A 48 0.47 14.88 -9.99
N ILE A 49 -0.16 15.58 -9.04
CA ILE A 49 -1.24 15.00 -8.22
C ILE A 49 -2.47 14.72 -9.07
N LYS A 50 -2.86 15.65 -9.94
CA LYS A 50 -3.95 15.44 -10.92
C LYS A 50 -3.69 14.21 -11.80
N LYS A 51 -2.46 14.04 -12.33
CA LYS A 51 -2.07 12.85 -13.11
C LYS A 51 -2.27 11.56 -12.32
N ILE A 52 -1.88 11.52 -11.02
CA ILE A 52 -2.09 10.36 -10.14
C ILE A 52 -3.58 10.04 -10.00
N TYR A 53 -4.41 11.02 -9.68
CA TYR A 53 -5.85 10.82 -9.52
C TYR A 53 -6.51 10.33 -10.81
N LYS A 54 -6.18 10.97 -11.95
CA LYS A 54 -6.69 10.61 -13.28
C LYS A 54 -6.33 9.18 -13.66
N LEU A 55 -5.03 8.82 -13.58
CA LEU A 55 -4.57 7.49 -13.99
C LEU A 55 -5.15 6.37 -13.12
N LYS A 56 -5.35 6.63 -11.83
CA LYS A 56 -5.92 5.65 -10.89
C LYS A 56 -7.45 5.58 -10.90
N ASN A 57 -8.14 6.47 -11.58
CA ASN A 57 -9.60 6.63 -11.41
C ASN A 57 -9.96 6.79 -9.91
N ARG A 58 -9.19 7.62 -9.20
CA ARG A 58 -9.28 7.75 -7.75
C ARG A 58 -10.27 8.85 -7.36
N PRO A 59 -11.24 8.60 -6.46
CA PRO A 59 -12.09 9.66 -5.93
C PRO A 59 -11.26 10.74 -5.21
N ALA A 60 -11.53 12.02 -5.49
CA ALA A 60 -10.79 13.16 -4.92
C ALA A 60 -10.85 13.24 -3.39
N ILE A 61 -11.91 12.68 -2.78
CA ILE A 61 -12.07 12.59 -1.32
C ILE A 61 -11.14 11.57 -0.64
N ASN A 62 -10.38 10.78 -1.41
CA ASN A 62 -9.49 9.74 -0.87
C ASN A 62 -8.04 10.24 -0.88
N PRO A 63 -7.48 10.72 0.26
CA PRO A 63 -6.17 11.36 0.32
C PRO A 63 -5.03 10.41 -0.10
N LEU A 64 -3.85 10.98 -0.36
CA LEU A 64 -2.64 10.25 -0.71
C LEU A 64 -1.70 10.16 0.50
N ILE A 65 -0.70 9.26 0.43
CA ILE A 65 0.40 9.18 1.40
C ILE A 65 1.60 9.91 0.80
N VAL A 66 2.19 10.82 1.57
CA VAL A 66 3.42 11.53 1.20
C VAL A 66 4.61 10.79 1.79
N HIS A 67 5.62 10.53 0.95
CA HIS A 67 6.82 9.81 1.32
C HIS A 67 7.98 10.78 1.43
N PHE A 68 8.62 10.80 2.61
CA PHE A 68 9.80 11.60 2.93
C PHE A 68 11.01 10.69 3.17
N LEU A 69 12.21 11.24 3.06
CA LEU A 69 13.45 10.53 3.38
C LEU A 69 13.56 10.26 4.88
N ASP A 70 13.36 11.31 5.69
CA ASP A 70 13.36 11.29 7.16
C ASP A 70 12.45 12.39 7.73
N TYR A 71 12.40 12.52 9.06
CA TYR A 71 11.49 13.47 9.71
C TYR A 71 11.91 14.93 9.52
N SER A 72 13.21 15.23 9.38
CA SER A 72 13.69 16.61 9.16
C SER A 72 13.18 17.17 7.82
N ASN A 73 13.00 16.29 6.80
CA ASN A 73 12.37 16.68 5.54
C ASN A 73 10.85 16.92 5.66
N ALA A 74 10.21 16.39 6.70
CA ALA A 74 8.75 16.49 6.87
C ALA A 74 8.32 17.60 7.83
N GLU A 75 9.22 18.09 8.68
CA GLU A 75 8.87 19.04 9.75
C GLU A 75 8.41 20.41 9.25
N ASN A 76 8.76 20.80 8.03
CA ASN A 76 8.23 22.02 7.41
C ASN A 76 6.77 21.89 7.00
N ASP A 77 6.28 20.67 6.79
CA ASP A 77 4.94 20.38 6.29
C ASP A 77 3.94 19.95 7.37
N VAL A 78 4.43 19.34 8.48
CA VAL A 78 3.56 18.73 9.51
C VAL A 78 4.02 19.02 10.93
N PHE A 79 3.06 19.00 11.86
CA PHE A 79 3.37 19.05 13.29
C PHE A 79 3.74 17.66 13.81
N LEU A 80 5.00 17.49 14.24
CA LEU A 80 5.52 16.26 14.84
C LEU A 80 5.28 16.29 16.36
N ASN A 81 4.69 15.25 16.93
CA ASN A 81 4.40 15.14 18.36
C ASN A 81 5.18 13.99 19.03
N ASN A 82 5.16 13.91 20.36
CA ASN A 82 5.90 12.90 21.12
C ASN A 82 5.54 11.46 20.74
N ASN A 83 4.28 11.17 20.44
CA ASN A 83 3.87 9.83 20.00
C ASN A 83 4.46 9.48 18.63
N PHE A 84 4.57 10.47 17.72
CA PHE A 84 5.28 10.31 16.46
C PHE A 84 6.74 9.93 16.70
N PHE A 85 7.50 10.68 17.52
CA PHE A 85 8.91 10.39 17.75
C PHE A 85 9.14 9.00 18.38
N LYS A 86 8.31 8.58 19.35
CA LYS A 86 8.38 7.23 19.91
C LYS A 86 8.23 6.13 18.85
N LEU A 87 7.25 6.27 17.95
CA LEU A 87 6.98 5.30 16.89
C LEU A 87 8.02 5.42 15.75
N TYR A 88 8.44 6.62 15.41
CA TYR A 88 9.47 6.87 14.41
C TYR A 88 10.77 6.17 14.78
N LYS A 89 11.29 6.39 16.00
CA LYS A 89 12.52 5.75 16.50
C LYS A 89 12.47 4.23 16.41
N LYS A 90 11.28 3.61 16.58
CA LYS A 90 11.15 2.14 16.58
C LYS A 90 10.90 1.55 15.20
N PHE A 91 10.19 2.25 14.30
CA PHE A 91 9.64 1.66 13.08
C PHE A 91 10.07 2.35 11.80
N CYS A 92 10.78 3.48 11.84
CA CYS A 92 11.23 4.18 10.64
C CYS A 92 12.75 4.06 10.44
N PRO A 93 13.19 3.95 9.19
CA PRO A 93 12.35 3.83 8.00
C PRO A 93 11.62 2.47 7.94
N GLY A 94 10.32 2.47 7.49
CA GLY A 94 9.55 1.23 7.53
C GLY A 94 8.07 1.31 7.15
N PRO A 95 7.34 0.22 7.40
CA PRO A 95 5.98 0.02 6.91
C PRO A 95 4.90 0.63 7.83
N ILE A 96 5.12 1.86 8.28
CA ILE A 96 4.18 2.64 9.08
C ILE A 96 3.90 3.99 8.41
N THR A 97 2.66 4.45 8.51
CA THR A 97 2.17 5.75 8.01
C THR A 97 1.51 6.49 9.15
N PHE A 98 1.84 7.74 9.33
CA PHE A 98 1.32 8.62 10.36
C PHE A 98 0.36 9.64 9.77
N ILE A 99 -0.84 9.81 10.35
CA ILE A 99 -1.70 10.95 10.09
C ILE A 99 -1.35 12.02 11.10
N LEU A 100 -0.96 13.20 10.60
CA LEU A 100 -0.52 14.34 11.41
C LEU A 100 -1.23 15.61 10.95
N LYS A 101 -1.32 16.62 11.79
CA LYS A 101 -1.81 17.96 11.42
C LYS A 101 -0.83 18.58 10.42
N LYS A 102 -1.38 19.11 9.31
CA LYS A 102 -0.63 19.83 8.29
C LYS A 102 -0.39 21.27 8.79
N LYS A 103 0.80 21.81 8.57
CA LYS A 103 1.11 23.22 8.84
C LYS A 103 0.44 24.13 7.80
N LYS A 104 0.17 25.38 8.18
CA LYS A 104 -0.45 26.37 7.26
C LYS A 104 0.48 26.70 6.09
N GLU A 105 1.78 26.80 6.37
CA GLU A 105 2.85 27.08 5.40
C GLU A 105 3.30 25.87 4.57
N SER A 106 2.70 24.71 4.80
CA SER A 106 3.03 23.47 4.07
C SER A 106 2.87 23.63 2.56
N GLN A 107 3.91 23.23 1.82
CA GLN A 107 3.91 23.21 0.35
C GLN A 107 3.15 22.01 -0.25
N ILE A 108 2.75 21.03 0.58
CA ILE A 108 1.97 19.88 0.11
C ILE A 108 0.65 20.37 -0.50
N ASP A 109 0.44 20.05 -1.80
CA ASP A 109 -0.77 20.44 -2.51
C ASP A 109 -2.04 19.93 -1.81
N SER A 110 -3.06 20.75 -1.78
CA SER A 110 -4.33 20.46 -1.08
C SER A 110 -5.05 19.20 -1.58
N LEU A 111 -4.86 18.83 -2.84
CA LEU A 111 -5.41 17.59 -3.40
C LEU A 111 -4.78 16.36 -2.74
N VAL A 112 -3.50 16.41 -2.31
CA VAL A 112 -2.83 15.30 -1.62
C VAL A 112 -3.57 14.94 -0.34
N SER A 113 -3.95 15.93 0.45
CA SER A 113 -4.71 15.77 1.69
C SER A 113 -6.22 15.66 1.49
N ALA A 114 -6.73 15.70 0.25
CA ALA A 114 -8.17 15.79 -0.04
C ALA A 114 -8.83 16.99 0.68
N LYS A 115 -8.10 18.11 0.77
CA LYS A 115 -8.49 19.37 1.46
C LYS A 115 -8.69 19.20 2.98
N LEU A 116 -8.16 18.13 3.58
CA LEU A 116 -8.15 17.98 5.03
C LEU A 116 -7.01 18.80 5.65
N ASP A 117 -7.17 19.17 6.92
CA ASP A 117 -6.14 19.81 7.77
C ASP A 117 -5.07 18.81 8.25
N THR A 118 -5.17 17.58 7.82
CA THR A 118 -4.27 16.48 8.15
C THR A 118 -3.67 15.85 6.90
N VAL A 119 -2.48 15.30 7.02
CA VAL A 119 -1.81 14.59 5.93
C VAL A 119 -1.21 13.27 6.43
N ALA A 120 -1.22 12.27 5.54
CA ALA A 120 -0.61 10.97 5.77
C ALA A 120 0.84 11.01 5.32
N ILE A 121 1.81 10.79 6.23
CA ILE A 121 3.24 10.75 5.91
C ILE A 121 3.86 9.39 6.19
N ARG A 122 4.91 9.04 5.44
CA ARG A 122 5.64 7.78 5.58
C ARG A 122 7.11 7.93 5.22
N PHE A 123 7.97 7.13 5.87
CA PHE A 123 9.41 7.04 5.65
C PHE A 123 9.76 5.62 5.20
N PRO A 124 9.79 5.35 3.89
CA PRO A 124 9.94 3.98 3.37
C PRO A 124 11.35 3.44 3.61
N SER A 125 11.47 2.10 3.78
CA SER A 125 12.76 1.44 4.00
C SER A 125 13.41 0.86 2.74
N HIS A 126 12.71 0.81 1.62
CA HIS A 126 13.23 0.23 0.38
C HIS A 126 14.38 1.07 -0.20
N LYS A 127 15.54 0.45 -0.49
CA LYS A 127 16.77 1.14 -0.88
C LYS A 127 16.59 2.08 -2.09
N ILE A 128 15.87 1.62 -3.13
CA ILE A 128 15.69 2.39 -4.37
C ILE A 128 14.92 3.69 -4.11
N ILE A 129 13.76 3.63 -3.45
CA ILE A 129 12.98 4.86 -3.18
C ILE A 129 13.75 5.81 -2.26
N ARG A 130 14.52 5.30 -1.30
CA ARG A 130 15.38 6.13 -0.45
C ARG A 130 16.49 6.83 -1.26
N SER A 131 17.09 6.14 -2.25
CA SER A 131 18.06 6.77 -3.16
C SER A 131 17.42 7.89 -3.99
N ILE A 132 16.17 7.70 -4.45
CA ILE A 132 15.42 8.73 -5.16
C ILE A 132 15.14 9.92 -4.25
N LEU A 133 14.58 9.68 -3.05
CA LEU A 133 14.27 10.74 -2.07
C LEU A 133 15.50 11.55 -1.63
N LYS A 134 16.70 10.93 -1.61
CA LYS A 134 17.96 11.64 -1.37
C LYS A 134 18.39 12.57 -2.52
N SER A 135 17.89 12.33 -3.74
CA SER A 135 18.32 13.01 -4.97
C SER A 135 17.32 14.06 -5.47
N ILE A 136 16.24 14.29 -4.72
CA ILE A 136 15.21 15.29 -5.02
C ILE A 136 14.97 16.16 -3.79
N ASP A 137 14.51 17.39 -4.01
CA ASP A 137 14.24 18.42 -3.01
C ASP A 137 12.75 18.53 -2.62
N PHE A 138 11.94 17.56 -3.05
CA PHE A 138 10.51 17.49 -2.77
C PHE A 138 10.08 16.08 -2.34
N PRO A 139 9.04 15.94 -1.53
CA PRO A 139 8.50 14.64 -1.15
C PRO A 139 7.61 14.05 -2.25
N LEU A 140 7.37 12.74 -2.18
CA LEU A 140 6.60 12.02 -3.17
C LEU A 140 5.20 11.66 -2.64
N ALA A 141 4.14 12.18 -3.28
CA ALA A 141 2.81 11.64 -3.11
C ALA A 141 2.73 10.30 -3.83
N MET A 142 2.50 9.21 -3.08
CA MET A 142 2.60 7.88 -3.66
C MET A 142 1.56 6.90 -3.08
N PRO A 143 0.35 6.81 -3.68
CA PRO A 143 -0.57 5.71 -3.44
C PRO A 143 -0.07 4.40 -4.08
N SER A 144 -0.68 3.24 -3.75
CA SER A 144 -0.41 1.97 -4.46
C SER A 144 -0.63 2.09 -5.97
N ALA A 145 0.21 1.43 -6.79
CA ALA A 145 0.19 1.58 -8.26
C ALA A 145 -0.86 0.67 -8.95
N ASN A 146 -2.13 0.78 -8.54
CA ASN A 146 -3.28 0.08 -9.13
C ASN A 146 -4.43 1.04 -9.43
N ILE A 147 -5.34 0.69 -10.32
CA ILE A 147 -6.63 1.37 -10.46
C ILE A 147 -7.38 1.27 -9.12
N SER A 148 -8.09 2.33 -8.74
CA SER A 148 -8.79 2.38 -7.45
C SER A 148 -9.66 1.13 -7.24
N SER A 149 -9.64 0.61 -6.01
CA SER A 149 -10.37 -0.58 -5.57
C SER A 149 -9.82 -1.93 -6.07
N SER A 150 -8.88 -1.98 -7.02
CA SER A 150 -8.25 -3.24 -7.45
C SER A 150 -7.12 -3.71 -6.51
N ILE A 151 -6.54 -4.88 -6.80
CA ILE A 151 -5.47 -5.48 -5.99
C ILE A 151 -4.18 -4.66 -6.14
N SER A 152 -3.53 -4.31 -5.02
CA SER A 152 -2.25 -3.59 -5.06
C SER A 152 -1.13 -4.41 -5.71
N PRO A 153 -0.27 -3.80 -6.54
CA PRO A 153 0.84 -4.48 -7.21
C PRO A 153 2.00 -4.73 -6.24
N VAL A 154 2.67 -5.87 -6.39
CA VAL A 154 3.82 -6.25 -5.57
C VAL A 154 5.11 -6.42 -6.36
N ASN A 155 5.07 -6.27 -7.68
CA ASN A 155 6.20 -6.25 -8.60
C ASN A 155 5.93 -5.27 -9.77
N ALA A 156 6.92 -5.05 -10.63
CA ALA A 156 6.82 -4.11 -11.76
C ALA A 156 5.82 -4.57 -12.82
N GLU A 157 5.76 -5.88 -13.09
CA GLU A 157 4.84 -6.48 -14.05
C GLU A 157 3.39 -6.29 -13.63
N ASP A 158 3.08 -6.38 -12.32
CA ASP A 158 1.74 -6.10 -11.81
C ASP A 158 1.31 -4.67 -12.11
N VAL A 159 2.25 -3.69 -12.06
CA VAL A 159 1.99 -2.29 -12.40
C VAL A 159 1.74 -2.13 -13.90
N ALA A 160 2.56 -2.77 -14.74
CA ALA A 160 2.40 -2.76 -16.19
C ALA A 160 1.08 -3.43 -16.62
N ASP A 161 0.72 -4.56 -16.02
CA ASP A 161 -0.58 -5.23 -16.27
C ASP A 161 -1.77 -4.30 -15.93
N GLU A 162 -1.65 -3.50 -14.87
CA GLU A 162 -2.74 -2.61 -14.39
C GLU A 162 -2.93 -1.39 -15.28
N PHE A 163 -1.86 -0.73 -15.67
CA PHE A 163 -1.91 0.55 -16.40
C PHE A 163 -1.57 0.43 -17.89
N LYS A 164 -1.00 -0.70 -18.31
CA LYS A 164 -0.54 -0.94 -19.68
C LYS A 164 0.35 0.23 -20.16
N ARG A 165 -0.01 0.91 -21.25
CA ARG A 165 0.73 2.03 -21.82
C ARG A 165 0.38 3.40 -21.21
N ASN A 166 -0.58 3.45 -20.28
CA ASN A 166 -0.95 4.71 -19.65
C ASN A 166 0.07 5.17 -18.59
N ILE A 167 1.09 4.35 -18.28
CA ILE A 167 2.26 4.73 -17.49
C ILE A 167 3.52 4.55 -18.34
N ASN A 168 4.33 5.60 -18.44
CA ASN A 168 5.50 5.62 -19.32
C ASN A 168 6.77 5.05 -18.68
N PHE A 169 6.82 4.98 -17.35
CA PHE A 169 8.03 4.59 -16.64
C PHE A 169 7.72 3.84 -15.35
N ILE A 170 8.24 2.63 -15.25
CA ILE A 170 8.19 1.79 -14.06
C ILE A 170 9.61 1.36 -13.73
N LEU A 171 10.10 1.69 -12.53
CA LEU A 171 11.41 1.25 -12.07
C LEU A 171 11.25 -0.10 -11.35
N ASP A 172 11.89 -1.12 -11.89
CA ASP A 172 11.88 -2.44 -11.28
C ASP A 172 12.92 -2.54 -10.16
N GLY A 173 12.46 -2.84 -8.97
CA GLY A 173 13.26 -3.12 -7.77
C GLY A 173 12.98 -4.50 -7.18
N GLY A 174 12.43 -5.40 -7.99
CA GLY A 174 12.02 -6.74 -7.58
C GLY A 174 10.71 -6.76 -6.77
N LYS A 175 10.40 -7.92 -6.22
CA LYS A 175 9.17 -8.12 -5.44
C LYS A 175 9.20 -7.38 -4.10
N SER A 176 8.12 -6.66 -3.76
CA SER A 176 7.91 -6.10 -2.43
C SER A 176 7.91 -7.17 -1.34
N LYS A 177 8.79 -7.01 -0.33
CA LYS A 177 9.02 -8.06 0.70
C LYS A 177 7.79 -8.31 1.59
N ILE A 178 7.03 -7.27 1.92
CA ILE A 178 5.88 -7.33 2.85
C ILE A 178 4.60 -7.73 2.13
N GLY A 179 4.37 -7.25 0.90
CA GLY A 179 3.26 -7.64 0.03
C GLY A 179 1.88 -7.09 0.42
N ILE A 180 1.76 -6.33 1.49
CA ILE A 180 0.56 -5.58 1.90
C ILE A 180 0.94 -4.17 2.32
N GLU A 181 0.00 -3.23 2.31
CA GLU A 181 0.25 -1.82 2.64
C GLU A 181 0.64 -1.62 4.10
N SER A 182 1.26 -0.45 4.38
CA SER A 182 1.66 0.01 5.70
C SER A 182 0.53 0.03 6.72
N THR A 183 0.86 -0.13 7.99
CA THR A 183 -0.01 0.24 9.11
C THR A 183 -0.23 1.76 9.08
N VAL A 184 -1.48 2.22 9.17
CA VAL A 184 -1.82 3.65 9.25
C VAL A 184 -2.32 3.98 10.64
N ILE A 185 -1.65 4.91 11.31
CA ILE A 185 -2.01 5.39 12.65
C ILE A 185 -2.30 6.89 12.62
N ASP A 186 -3.42 7.28 13.19
CA ASP A 186 -3.79 8.67 13.43
C ASP A 186 -3.19 9.12 14.76
N LEU A 187 -2.43 10.21 14.73
CA LEU A 187 -1.76 10.83 15.87
C LEU A 187 -2.24 12.27 16.13
N THR A 188 -3.31 12.70 15.48
CA THR A 188 -3.87 14.06 15.63
C THR A 188 -4.61 14.28 16.94
N GLY A 189 -4.99 13.19 17.59
CA GLY A 189 -5.63 13.13 18.90
C GLY A 189 -5.21 11.87 19.64
N LYS A 190 -6.15 11.16 20.26
CA LYS A 190 -5.88 9.85 20.86
C LYS A 190 -5.42 8.87 19.78
N PRO A 191 -4.21 8.29 19.91
CA PRO A 191 -3.66 7.41 18.88
C PRO A 191 -4.63 6.30 18.48
N THR A 192 -4.91 6.19 17.17
CA THR A 192 -5.92 5.26 16.64
C THR A 192 -5.43 4.62 15.34
N ILE A 193 -5.49 3.30 15.23
CA ILE A 193 -5.14 2.59 13.99
C ILE A 193 -6.32 2.69 13.02
N LEU A 194 -6.09 3.34 11.87
CA LEU A 194 -7.08 3.49 10.80
C LEU A 194 -7.02 2.35 9.78
N ARG A 195 -5.83 1.78 9.58
CA ARG A 195 -5.60 0.64 8.70
C ARG A 195 -4.57 -0.31 9.30
N PRO A 196 -4.91 -1.54 9.66
CA PRO A 196 -3.93 -2.54 10.10
C PRO A 196 -2.98 -2.89 8.96
N GLY A 197 -1.69 -3.06 9.27
CA GLY A 197 -0.62 -3.54 8.40
C GLY A 197 0.23 -4.58 9.10
N ILE A 198 1.48 -4.78 8.63
CA ILE A 198 2.37 -5.78 9.20
C ILE A 198 2.78 -5.48 10.66
N ILE A 199 2.82 -4.19 11.03
CA ILE A 199 3.04 -3.77 12.43
C ILE A 199 1.69 -3.87 13.15
N SER A 200 1.57 -4.86 14.03
CA SER A 200 0.32 -5.16 14.72
C SER A 200 0.00 -4.16 15.84
N PRO A 201 -1.28 -4.03 16.23
CA PRO A 201 -1.69 -3.16 17.33
C PRO A 201 -0.95 -3.46 18.65
N LYS A 202 -0.71 -4.75 18.95
CA LYS A 202 0.01 -5.18 20.16
C LYS A 202 1.43 -4.57 20.21
N ILE A 203 2.15 -4.56 19.08
CA ILE A 203 3.51 -4.00 19.01
C ILE A 203 3.48 -2.49 19.23
N ILE A 204 2.51 -1.78 18.63
CA ILE A 204 2.35 -0.33 18.80
C ILE A 204 1.96 0.02 20.24
N ASN A 205 1.06 -0.75 20.87
CA ASN A 205 0.68 -0.58 22.28
C ASN A 205 1.89 -0.65 23.21
N ASN A 206 2.79 -1.61 22.97
CA ASN A 206 4.01 -1.77 23.77
C ASN A 206 4.94 -0.56 23.66
N VAL A 207 5.04 0.08 22.48
CA VAL A 207 5.89 1.27 22.27
C VAL A 207 5.28 2.52 22.91
N LEU A 208 3.96 2.71 22.74
CA LEU A 208 3.27 3.89 23.26
C LEU A 208 2.83 3.73 24.73
N LYS A 209 2.88 2.50 25.27
CA LYS A 209 2.40 2.14 26.62
C LYS A 209 0.92 2.49 26.84
N ILE A 210 0.09 2.41 25.78
CA ILE A 210 -1.35 2.69 25.81
C ILE A 210 -2.11 1.63 25.00
N LYS A 211 -3.36 1.38 25.34
CA LYS A 211 -4.26 0.54 24.53
C LYS A 211 -4.81 1.34 23.37
N ILE A 212 -4.42 0.95 22.16
CA ILE A 212 -4.85 1.60 20.92
C ILE A 212 -6.06 0.89 20.34
N ASN A 213 -7.04 1.67 19.92
CA ASN A 213 -8.19 1.17 19.22
C ASN A 213 -7.93 1.03 17.72
N ILE A 214 -8.51 -0.02 17.10
CA ILE A 214 -8.64 -0.11 15.65
C ILE A 214 -10.00 0.50 15.30
N LYS A 215 -10.01 1.54 14.47
CA LYS A 215 -11.24 2.19 14.03
C LYS A 215 -12.07 1.21 13.18
N LYS A 216 -13.21 0.78 13.70
CA LYS A 216 -14.07 -0.23 13.04
C LYS A 216 -14.87 0.33 11.87
N LYS A 217 -15.35 1.57 11.94
CA LYS A 217 -16.10 2.29 10.90
C LYS A 217 -15.82 3.79 10.98
N SER A 218 -15.81 4.50 9.86
CA SER A 218 -15.80 5.96 9.80
C SER A 218 -16.77 6.40 8.71
N PHE A 219 -17.63 7.36 9.01
CA PHE A 219 -18.45 8.05 8.02
C PHE A 219 -17.62 8.99 7.14
N ARG A 220 -16.48 9.45 7.65
CA ARG A 220 -15.58 10.39 6.95
C ARG A 220 -14.28 9.69 6.57
N ILE A 221 -13.91 9.79 5.30
CA ILE A 221 -12.63 9.27 4.79
C ILE A 221 -11.53 10.23 5.24
N SER A 222 -10.74 9.82 6.23
CA SER A 222 -9.63 10.60 6.79
C SER A 222 -8.25 10.02 6.44
N SER A 223 -8.20 8.88 5.75
CA SER A 223 -6.93 8.26 5.35
C SER A 223 -7.07 7.36 4.13
N PRO A 224 -5.94 7.07 3.42
CA PRO A 224 -5.91 6.12 2.33
C PRO A 224 -6.35 4.71 2.76
N GLY A 225 -7.15 4.04 1.90
CA GLY A 225 -7.59 2.66 2.13
C GLY A 225 -8.83 2.52 3.03
N MET A 226 -9.56 3.61 3.31
CA MET A 226 -10.81 3.57 4.09
C MET A 226 -12.05 3.29 3.23
N LEU A 227 -11.94 3.25 1.91
CA LEU A 227 -13.06 2.90 1.03
C LEU A 227 -13.66 1.55 1.40
N LYS A 228 -14.98 1.43 1.37
CA LYS A 228 -15.71 0.21 1.74
C LYS A 228 -15.29 -0.98 0.87
N ARG A 229 -15.21 -0.82 -0.46
CA ARG A 229 -14.70 -1.81 -1.42
C ARG A 229 -13.26 -1.45 -1.80
N HIS A 230 -12.34 -2.36 -1.56
CA HIS A 230 -10.92 -2.18 -1.89
C HIS A 230 -10.23 -3.56 -2.02
N TYR A 231 -9.11 -3.64 -2.74
CA TYR A 231 -8.34 -4.87 -2.94
C TYR A 231 -9.10 -5.98 -3.69
N SER A 232 -10.10 -5.60 -4.46
CA SER A 232 -10.99 -6.56 -5.13
C SER A 232 -10.29 -7.26 -6.31
N PRO A 233 -10.35 -8.59 -6.38
CA PRO A 233 -9.93 -9.33 -7.58
C PRO A 233 -10.92 -9.20 -8.75
N GLY A 234 -12.06 -8.57 -8.57
CA GLY A 234 -13.13 -8.46 -9.57
C GLY A 234 -14.06 -9.67 -9.63
N ILE A 235 -13.84 -10.68 -8.78
CA ILE A 235 -14.66 -11.88 -8.64
C ILE A 235 -15.06 -12.07 -7.18
N PRO A 236 -16.18 -12.76 -6.87
CA PRO A 236 -16.66 -12.96 -5.50
C PRO A 236 -15.65 -13.69 -4.62
N VAL A 237 -15.48 -13.17 -3.38
CA VAL A 237 -14.62 -13.76 -2.36
C VAL A 237 -15.47 -14.17 -1.15
N LEU A 238 -15.45 -15.45 -0.80
CA LEU A 238 -16.18 -16.04 0.32
C LEU A 238 -15.21 -16.40 1.44
N LEU A 239 -15.42 -15.82 2.63
CA LEU A 239 -14.50 -15.96 3.76
C LEU A 239 -14.92 -17.09 4.71
N ASN A 240 -13.96 -17.58 5.51
CA ASN A 240 -14.16 -18.56 6.58
C ASN A 240 -14.78 -19.90 6.07
N GLN A 241 -14.35 -20.32 4.91
CA GLN A 241 -14.81 -21.55 4.29
C GLN A 241 -13.93 -22.75 4.68
N LYS A 242 -14.51 -23.94 4.81
CA LYS A 242 -13.77 -25.18 5.09
C LYS A 242 -13.20 -25.81 3.82
N THR A 243 -13.84 -25.59 2.68
CA THR A 243 -13.43 -26.10 1.35
C THR A 243 -13.96 -25.19 0.23
N ALA A 244 -13.52 -25.40 -0.99
CA ALA A 244 -14.12 -24.78 -2.17
C ALA A 244 -15.18 -25.71 -2.77
N LEU A 245 -16.26 -25.13 -3.29
CA LEU A 245 -17.27 -25.86 -4.06
C LEU A 245 -16.83 -25.99 -5.53
N GLY A 246 -16.87 -27.22 -6.06
CA GLY A 246 -16.48 -27.52 -7.44
C GLY A 246 -15.03 -27.13 -7.75
N SER A 247 -14.79 -26.64 -8.96
CA SER A 247 -13.46 -26.22 -9.46
C SER A 247 -13.05 -24.79 -9.05
N ASN A 248 -13.77 -24.12 -8.15
CA ASN A 248 -13.44 -22.76 -7.72
C ASN A 248 -12.13 -22.70 -6.93
N ALA A 249 -11.49 -21.53 -6.91
CA ALA A 249 -10.22 -21.33 -6.20
C ALA A 249 -10.43 -21.40 -4.67
N PHE A 250 -9.48 -22.04 -3.97
CA PHE A 250 -9.44 -22.10 -2.52
C PHE A 250 -8.12 -21.59 -1.98
N ILE A 251 -8.16 -20.52 -1.22
CA ILE A 251 -7.00 -19.97 -0.53
C ILE A 251 -6.88 -20.64 0.84
N THR A 252 -5.72 -21.26 1.11
CA THR A 252 -5.43 -22.01 2.32
C THR A 252 -4.19 -21.44 3.04
N ILE A 253 -3.96 -21.89 4.28
CA ILE A 253 -2.75 -21.66 5.07
C ILE A 253 -2.43 -22.92 5.88
N GLY A 254 -1.14 -23.23 6.06
CA GLY A 254 -0.69 -24.43 6.78
C GLY A 254 -0.74 -25.69 5.95
N LYS A 255 -0.56 -26.84 6.60
CA LYS A 255 -0.47 -28.17 5.97
C LYS A 255 -1.81 -28.95 5.97
N SER A 256 -2.87 -28.41 6.56
CA SER A 256 -4.14 -29.12 6.81
C SER A 256 -4.93 -29.53 5.55
N HIS A 257 -4.53 -29.04 4.38
CA HIS A 257 -5.21 -29.33 3.12
C HIS A 257 -4.26 -29.99 2.13
N LYS A 258 -4.65 -31.17 1.59
CA LYS A 258 -3.94 -31.80 0.48
C LYS A 258 -3.87 -30.86 -0.72
N SER A 259 -2.73 -30.86 -1.41
CA SER A 259 -2.55 -30.04 -2.62
C SER A 259 -3.53 -30.44 -3.70
N LYS A 260 -4.28 -29.48 -4.26
CA LYS A 260 -5.16 -29.64 -5.43
C LYS A 260 -4.87 -28.52 -6.42
N LYS A 261 -5.20 -28.73 -7.69
CA LYS A 261 -4.95 -27.78 -8.80
C LYS A 261 -5.56 -26.38 -8.57
N ASN A 262 -6.67 -26.31 -7.85
CA ASN A 262 -7.39 -25.10 -7.50
C ASN A 262 -7.13 -24.60 -6.07
N TYR A 263 -6.17 -25.18 -5.34
CA TYR A 263 -5.79 -24.79 -3.98
C TYR A 263 -4.53 -23.93 -3.99
N PHE A 264 -4.59 -22.79 -3.32
CA PHE A 264 -3.53 -21.77 -3.27
C PHE A 264 -3.13 -21.54 -1.83
N ASN A 265 -2.01 -22.13 -1.42
CA ASN A 265 -1.52 -22.01 -0.04
C ASN A 265 -0.69 -20.73 0.14
N LEU A 266 -1.08 -19.86 1.07
CA LEU A 266 -0.36 -18.61 1.35
C LEU A 266 0.94 -18.85 2.13
N SER A 267 0.99 -19.86 2.99
CA SER A 267 2.18 -20.30 3.73
C SER A 267 2.00 -21.74 4.20
N LYS A 268 2.83 -22.65 3.73
CA LYS A 268 2.83 -24.05 4.18
C LYS A 268 3.23 -24.20 5.66
N LYS A 269 4.02 -23.26 6.18
CA LYS A 269 4.47 -23.21 7.57
C LYS A 269 3.51 -22.48 8.52
N SER A 270 2.35 -22.03 8.02
CA SER A 270 1.41 -21.17 8.79
C SER A 270 2.01 -19.83 9.23
N ASP A 271 3.11 -19.38 8.60
CA ASP A 271 3.71 -18.08 8.89
C ASP A 271 2.83 -16.97 8.31
N LEU A 272 2.30 -16.12 9.19
CA LEU A 272 1.41 -15.02 8.82
C LEU A 272 2.13 -13.88 8.09
N LYS A 273 3.47 -13.73 8.24
CA LYS A 273 4.26 -12.76 7.47
C LYS A 273 4.42 -13.25 6.03
N GLU A 274 4.75 -14.52 5.83
CA GLU A 274 4.80 -15.15 4.52
C GLU A 274 3.42 -15.11 3.84
N ALA A 275 2.36 -15.43 4.58
CA ALA A 275 0.99 -15.38 4.09
C ALA A 275 0.60 -13.96 3.62
N ALA A 276 0.97 -12.91 4.35
CA ALA A 276 0.76 -11.52 3.96
C ALA A 276 1.52 -11.19 2.65
N SER A 277 2.80 -11.58 2.55
CA SER A 277 3.63 -11.37 1.35
C SER A 277 3.10 -12.07 0.11
N ASN A 278 2.39 -13.19 0.27
CA ASN A 278 1.84 -13.96 -0.83
C ASN A 278 0.39 -13.61 -1.20
N LEU A 279 -0.33 -12.85 -0.36
CA LEU A 279 -1.76 -12.60 -0.53
C LEU A 279 -2.11 -11.99 -1.90
N TYR A 280 -1.54 -10.85 -2.24
CA TYR A 280 -1.87 -10.14 -3.48
C TYR A 280 -1.38 -10.88 -4.73
N LYS A 281 -0.18 -11.47 -4.69
CA LYS A 281 0.33 -12.33 -5.74
C LYS A 281 -0.64 -13.49 -6.01
N THR A 282 -1.16 -14.13 -4.96
CA THR A 282 -2.13 -15.22 -5.06
C THR A 282 -3.45 -14.75 -5.64
N LEU A 283 -4.02 -13.65 -5.16
CA LEU A 283 -5.26 -13.09 -5.71
C LEU A 283 -5.12 -12.71 -7.20
N ARG A 284 -4.00 -12.12 -7.61
CA ARG A 284 -3.72 -11.81 -9.03
C ARG A 284 -3.56 -13.07 -9.86
N LYS A 285 -2.86 -14.09 -9.35
CA LYS A 285 -2.74 -15.40 -10.03
C LYS A 285 -4.11 -16.04 -10.25
N ILE A 286 -4.97 -16.09 -9.24
CA ILE A 286 -6.32 -16.63 -9.34
C ILE A 286 -7.14 -15.87 -10.38
N LYS A 287 -7.07 -14.54 -10.40
CA LYS A 287 -7.73 -13.70 -11.41
C LYS A 287 -7.24 -14.03 -12.83
N LYS A 288 -5.92 -14.16 -13.05
CA LYS A 288 -5.33 -14.53 -14.35
C LYS A 288 -5.78 -15.92 -14.81
N LEU A 289 -5.99 -16.86 -13.88
CA LEU A 289 -6.50 -18.21 -14.16
C LEU A 289 -8.02 -18.26 -14.38
N LYS A 290 -8.72 -17.11 -14.38
CA LYS A 290 -10.14 -16.95 -14.70
C LYS A 290 -11.10 -17.77 -13.83
N PHE A 291 -10.76 -18.03 -12.57
CA PHE A 291 -11.69 -18.65 -11.63
C PHE A 291 -12.93 -17.79 -11.41
N LYS A 292 -14.10 -18.40 -11.22
CA LYS A 292 -15.39 -17.70 -11.05
C LYS A 292 -15.58 -17.17 -9.62
N LYS A 293 -15.07 -17.88 -8.60
CA LYS A 293 -15.19 -17.55 -7.18
C LYS A 293 -13.91 -17.91 -6.42
N ILE A 294 -13.64 -17.20 -5.32
CA ILE A 294 -12.55 -17.49 -4.40
C ILE A 294 -13.13 -17.84 -3.04
N TYR A 295 -12.81 -19.00 -2.55
CA TYR A 295 -13.08 -19.44 -1.19
C TYR A 295 -11.83 -19.24 -0.36
N VAL A 296 -11.96 -18.77 0.88
CA VAL A 296 -10.81 -18.50 1.76
C VAL A 296 -11.04 -19.16 3.09
N ILE A 297 -10.07 -19.96 3.52
CA ILE A 297 -10.06 -20.56 4.86
C ILE A 297 -10.07 -19.47 5.95
N LYS A 298 -10.48 -19.81 7.17
CA LYS A 298 -10.35 -18.92 8.34
C LYS A 298 -8.89 -18.62 8.61
N ILE A 299 -8.47 -17.35 8.45
CA ILE A 299 -7.11 -16.90 8.76
C ILE A 299 -7.05 -16.46 10.24
N PRO A 300 -6.04 -16.88 11.03
CA PRO A 300 -5.87 -16.45 12.41
C PRO A 300 -5.88 -14.92 12.56
N ASN A 301 -6.68 -14.37 13.47
CA ASN A 301 -6.84 -12.91 13.64
C ASN A 301 -5.84 -12.35 14.66
N ILE A 302 -4.56 -12.71 14.53
CA ILE A 302 -3.44 -12.29 15.37
C ILE A 302 -2.32 -11.73 14.52
N GLY A 303 -1.51 -10.83 15.07
CA GLY A 303 -0.34 -10.28 14.37
C GLY A 303 -0.65 -9.81 12.94
N PRO A 304 0.11 -10.25 11.92
CA PRO A 304 -0.14 -9.93 10.50
C PRO A 304 -1.49 -10.43 9.98
N GLY A 305 -2.07 -11.46 10.58
CA GLY A 305 -3.38 -12.01 10.21
C GLY A 305 -4.51 -10.99 10.35
N ILE A 306 -4.41 -10.02 11.26
CA ILE A 306 -5.35 -8.90 11.39
C ILE A 306 -5.39 -8.10 10.08
N ALA A 307 -4.24 -7.81 9.50
CA ALA A 307 -4.14 -7.07 8.24
C ALA A 307 -4.64 -7.91 7.05
N ILE A 308 -4.28 -9.19 6.99
CA ILE A 308 -4.79 -10.12 5.96
C ILE A 308 -6.32 -10.14 5.98
N ASN A 309 -6.91 -10.33 7.16
CA ASN A 309 -8.37 -10.36 7.34
C ASN A 309 -9.04 -9.03 6.95
N ASP A 310 -8.44 -7.88 7.27
CA ASP A 310 -8.95 -6.57 6.82
C ASP A 310 -8.98 -6.48 5.29
N ARG A 311 -7.90 -6.91 4.59
CA ARG A 311 -7.82 -6.91 3.12
C ARG A 311 -8.86 -7.84 2.50
N LEU A 312 -8.97 -9.06 3.01
CA LEU A 312 -9.93 -10.06 2.53
C LEU A 312 -11.39 -9.61 2.76
N LYS A 313 -11.70 -9.02 3.93
CA LYS A 313 -13.04 -8.46 4.20
C LYS A 313 -13.42 -7.34 3.24
N ARG A 314 -12.47 -6.48 2.84
CA ARG A 314 -12.70 -5.41 1.84
C ARG A 314 -12.79 -5.95 0.42
N ALA A 315 -12.01 -7.00 0.09
CA ALA A 315 -12.08 -7.68 -1.19
C ALA A 315 -13.41 -8.44 -1.40
N ALA A 316 -14.02 -8.93 -0.31
CA ALA A 316 -15.28 -9.66 -0.32
C ALA A 316 -16.53 -8.75 -0.42
N LYS A 317 -16.40 -7.42 -0.25
CA LYS A 317 -17.54 -6.49 -0.37
C LYS A 317 -17.95 -6.31 -1.83
N LYS A 318 -19.25 -6.43 -2.08
CA LYS A 318 -19.89 -6.13 -3.37
C LYS A 318 -19.92 -4.64 -3.66
#